data_6a07a025fbb6cfe4f4e86cce051c4782
#
_entry.id   6a07a025fbb6cfe4f4e86cce051c4782
#
_cell.length_a   1.000
_cell.length_b   1.000
_cell.length_c   1.000
_cell.angle_alpha   90.00
_cell.angle_beta   90.00
_cell.angle_gamma   90.00
#
_symmetry.space_group_name_H-M   'P 1'
#
loop_
_entity.id
_entity.type
_entity.pdbx_description
1 polymer ?
#
loop_
_entity_poly.entity_id
_entity_poly.type
_entity_poly.pdbx_seq_one_letter_code
_entity_poly.pdbx_strand_id
1 'polypeptide(L)'
;MTVQDLPVVNATLNAISTCFIVGGIIFIKRGKKTEAQIRDGFLCNNSKFHEEKLLHAVCMITALIVSAAFLTCYLIYHYSYPTTKFTHEGWPKIIYFIILFTHIPLAILSLPLIILTVIPAIRRKFEKHKRFARWTYPVWLYVSVTGVLVYLMLYVWFPATGTQ
;
A
#
# COMPACT_ATOMS: atom_id res chain seq x y z
N MET A 1 10.37 2.97 -22.68
CA MET A 1 9.36 2.40 -21.78
C MET A 1 8.08 2.27 -22.59
N THR A 2 7.68 1.06 -22.90
CA THR A 2 6.46 0.79 -23.66
C THR A 2 5.29 0.53 -22.68
N VAL A 3 4.06 0.64 -23.16
CA VAL A 3 2.88 0.35 -22.31
C VAL A 3 2.87 -1.13 -21.84
N GLN A 4 3.58 -2.01 -22.56
CA GLN A 4 3.75 -3.41 -22.19
C GLN A 4 4.62 -3.61 -20.93
N ASP A 5 5.44 -2.62 -20.55
CA ASP A 5 6.26 -2.67 -19.34
C ASP A 5 5.48 -2.27 -18.08
N LEU A 6 4.26 -1.70 -18.23
CA LEU A 6 3.47 -1.18 -17.13
C LEU A 6 3.08 -2.21 -16.05
N PRO A 7 2.81 -3.50 -16.35
CA PRO A 7 2.56 -4.49 -15.30
C PRO A 7 3.73 -4.65 -14.33
N VAL A 8 4.97 -4.66 -14.83
CA VAL A 8 6.19 -4.73 -14.01
C VAL A 8 6.32 -3.46 -13.15
N VAL A 9 6.12 -2.29 -13.77
CA VAL A 9 6.16 -1.00 -13.09
C VAL A 9 5.13 -0.95 -11.97
N ASN A 10 3.90 -1.38 -12.24
CA ASN A 10 2.81 -1.42 -11.27
C ASN A 10 3.15 -2.32 -10.07
N ALA A 11 3.70 -3.52 -10.30
CA ALA A 11 4.12 -4.41 -9.23
C ALA A 11 5.25 -3.80 -8.40
N THR A 12 6.23 -3.16 -9.05
CA THR A 12 7.34 -2.48 -8.38
C THR A 12 6.86 -1.32 -7.53
N LEU A 13 5.97 -0.48 -8.04
CA LEU A 13 5.39 0.63 -7.29
C LEU A 13 4.59 0.14 -6.07
N ASN A 14 3.81 -0.94 -6.19
CA ASN A 14 3.12 -1.56 -5.07
C ASN A 14 4.08 -2.12 -4.02
N ALA A 15 5.17 -2.76 -4.44
CA ALA A 15 6.19 -3.27 -3.52
C ALA A 15 6.87 -2.12 -2.75
N ILE A 16 7.25 -1.04 -3.45
CA ILE A 16 7.83 0.16 -2.84
C ILE A 16 6.84 0.79 -1.85
N SER A 17 5.57 0.97 -2.25
CA SER A 17 4.52 1.50 -1.38
C SER A 17 4.37 0.63 -0.12
N THR A 18 4.37 -0.70 -0.26
CA THR A 18 4.31 -1.64 0.87
C THR A 18 5.44 -1.40 1.87
N CYS A 19 6.68 -1.24 1.39
CA CYS A 19 7.84 -0.96 2.26
C CYS A 19 7.66 0.34 3.04
N PHE A 20 7.20 1.42 2.39
CA PHE A 20 6.96 2.70 3.06
C PHE A 20 5.79 2.65 4.04
N ILE A 21 4.70 1.96 3.72
CA ILE A 21 3.56 1.76 4.63
C ILE A 21 4.04 1.03 5.90
N VAL A 22 4.78 -0.07 5.75
CA VAL A 22 5.31 -0.84 6.89
C VAL A 22 6.30 -0.01 7.69
N GLY A 23 7.24 0.68 7.02
CA GLY A 23 8.20 1.57 7.67
C GLY A 23 7.51 2.67 8.49
N GLY A 24 6.53 3.35 7.91
CA GLY A 24 5.76 4.37 8.60
C GLY A 24 5.04 3.87 9.85
N ILE A 25 4.50 2.65 9.83
CA ILE A 25 3.88 2.04 11.01
C ILE A 25 4.92 1.67 12.07
N ILE A 26 6.08 1.20 11.66
CA ILE A 26 7.17 0.90 12.61
C ILE A 26 7.59 2.18 13.33
N PHE A 27 7.81 3.28 12.61
CA PHE A 27 8.22 4.55 13.20
C PHE A 27 7.17 5.11 14.16
N ILE A 28 5.88 5.13 13.80
CA ILE A 28 4.85 5.63 14.72
C ILE A 28 4.67 4.74 15.96
N LYS A 29 4.87 3.42 15.84
CA LYS A 29 4.85 2.52 17.01
C LYS A 29 6.05 2.77 17.92
N ARG A 30 7.24 3.00 17.36
CA ARG A 30 8.44 3.36 18.12
C ARG A 30 8.22 4.70 18.83
N GLY A 31 7.71 5.74 18.14
CA GLY A 31 7.42 7.03 18.73
C GLY A 31 6.45 6.95 19.92
N LYS A 32 5.41 6.12 19.84
CA LYS A 32 4.52 5.87 20.99
C LYS A 32 5.23 5.23 22.18
N LYS A 33 6.16 4.31 21.92
CA LYS A 33 6.97 3.69 22.99
C LYS A 33 7.90 4.71 23.63
N THR A 34 8.56 5.55 22.82
CA THR A 34 9.43 6.64 23.29
C THR A 34 8.63 7.64 24.12
N GLU A 35 7.41 8.03 23.66
CA GLU A 35 6.52 8.93 24.40
C GLU A 35 6.15 8.37 25.77
N ALA A 36 5.84 7.07 25.85
CA ALA A 36 5.55 6.41 27.12
C ALA A 36 6.78 6.42 28.06
N GLN A 37 7.96 6.13 27.55
CA GLN A 37 9.21 6.14 28.34
C GLN A 37 9.57 7.54 28.86
N ILE A 38 9.29 8.60 28.09
CA ILE A 38 9.47 9.99 28.53
C ILE A 38 8.49 10.31 29.68
N ARG A 39 7.23 9.92 29.51
CA ARG A 39 6.18 10.15 30.55
C ARG A 39 6.49 9.43 31.86
N ASP A 40 7.06 8.22 31.77
CA ASP A 40 7.41 7.40 32.93
C ASP A 40 8.78 7.81 33.56
N GLY A 41 9.41 8.90 33.07
CA GLY A 41 10.66 9.45 33.59
C GLY A 41 11.93 8.68 33.20
N PHE A 42 11.83 7.70 32.33
CA PHE A 42 12.96 6.85 31.91
C PHE A 42 13.86 7.50 30.86
N LEU A 43 13.37 8.46 30.09
CA LEU A 43 14.10 9.19 29.05
C LEU A 43 13.83 10.69 29.16
N CYS A 44 14.89 11.48 29.17
CA CYS A 44 14.79 12.95 29.19
C CYS A 44 14.81 13.60 27.79
N ASN A 45 14.91 12.79 26.71
CA ASN A 45 15.13 13.33 25.37
C ASN A 45 13.86 13.27 24.48
N ASN A 46 13.26 14.44 24.27
CA ASN A 46 12.09 14.59 23.41
C ASN A 46 12.43 14.61 21.89
N SER A 47 13.71 14.70 21.51
CA SER A 47 14.13 14.78 20.10
C SER A 47 13.81 13.51 19.32
N LYS A 48 14.04 12.33 19.90
CA LYS A 48 13.72 11.04 19.28
C LYS A 48 12.24 10.89 18.95
N PHE A 49 11.37 11.36 19.82
CA PHE A 49 9.92 11.31 19.60
C PHE A 49 9.48 12.17 18.40
N HIS A 50 10.06 13.36 18.24
CA HIS A 50 9.81 14.22 17.09
C HIS A 50 10.36 13.62 15.80
N GLU A 51 11.55 13.04 15.85
CA GLU A 51 12.19 12.37 14.71
C GLU A 51 11.33 11.20 14.20
N GLU A 52 10.85 10.32 15.09
CA GLU A 52 10.03 9.18 14.71
C GLU A 52 8.67 9.59 14.11
N LYS A 53 8.06 10.67 14.58
CA LYS A 53 6.86 11.26 13.97
C LYS A 53 7.15 11.82 12.58
N LEU A 54 8.28 12.48 12.41
CA LEU A 54 8.70 13.01 11.11
C LEU A 54 8.94 11.88 10.12
N LEU A 55 9.66 10.82 10.52
CA LEU A 55 9.92 9.65 9.69
C LEU A 55 8.60 8.94 9.30
N HIS A 56 7.65 8.82 10.23
CA HIS A 56 6.31 8.34 9.90
C HIS A 56 5.65 9.19 8.81
N ALA A 57 5.67 10.52 8.95
CA ALA A 57 5.07 11.43 7.99
C ALA A 57 5.74 11.32 6.61
N VAL A 58 7.07 11.28 6.55
CA VAL A 58 7.83 11.10 5.31
C VAL A 58 7.47 9.79 4.64
N CYS A 59 7.48 8.67 5.38
CA CYS A 59 7.11 7.37 4.83
C CYS A 59 5.67 7.37 4.28
N MET A 60 4.70 7.96 5.00
CA MET A 60 3.30 8.00 4.55
C MET A 60 3.12 8.88 3.31
N ILE A 61 3.78 10.04 3.24
CA ILE A 61 3.73 10.93 2.06
C ILE A 61 4.34 10.21 0.85
N THR A 62 5.50 9.57 1.02
CA THR A 62 6.14 8.80 -0.06
C THR A 62 5.26 7.65 -0.52
N ALA A 63 4.65 6.90 0.40
CA ALA A 63 3.71 5.84 0.05
C ALA A 63 2.50 6.37 -0.74
N LEU A 64 1.96 7.54 -0.40
CA LEU A 64 0.87 8.18 -1.12
C LEU A 64 1.28 8.56 -2.55
N ILE A 65 2.44 9.19 -2.72
CA ILE A 65 2.95 9.59 -4.05
C ILE A 65 3.15 8.36 -4.92
N VAL A 66 3.80 7.31 -4.39
CA VAL A 66 4.04 6.06 -5.10
C VAL A 66 2.72 5.35 -5.45
N SER A 67 1.74 5.34 -4.53
CA SER A 67 0.41 4.75 -4.81
C SER A 67 -0.39 5.56 -5.85
N ALA A 68 -0.24 6.88 -5.89
CA ALA A 68 -0.86 7.71 -6.92
C ALA A 68 -0.22 7.44 -8.30
N ALA A 69 1.11 7.32 -8.37
CA ALA A 69 1.81 6.91 -9.57
C ALA A 69 1.37 5.52 -10.05
N PHE A 70 1.28 4.55 -9.13
CA PHE A 70 0.73 3.23 -9.42
C PHE A 70 -0.68 3.30 -10.02
N LEU A 71 -1.61 4.05 -9.39
CA LEU A 71 -2.98 4.17 -9.88
C LEU A 71 -3.03 4.75 -11.29
N THR A 72 -2.22 5.77 -11.57
CA THR A 72 -2.12 6.38 -12.89
C THR A 72 -1.63 5.37 -13.94
N CYS A 73 -0.53 4.67 -13.67
CA CYS A 73 0.01 3.64 -14.55
C CYS A 73 -0.99 2.48 -14.77
N TYR A 74 -1.69 2.08 -13.70
CA TYR A 74 -2.71 1.03 -13.76
C TYR A 74 -3.87 1.42 -14.67
N LEU A 75 -4.39 2.65 -14.55
CA LEU A 75 -5.47 3.13 -15.38
C LEU A 75 -5.05 3.24 -16.85
N ILE A 76 -3.86 3.78 -17.13
CA ILE A 76 -3.31 3.84 -18.50
C ILE A 76 -3.24 2.45 -19.12
N TYR A 77 -2.70 1.47 -18.37
CA TYR A 77 -2.62 0.09 -18.84
C TYR A 77 -4.00 -0.51 -19.14
N HIS A 78 -4.95 -0.33 -18.22
CA HIS A 78 -6.29 -0.90 -18.33
C HIS A 78 -7.12 -0.30 -19.48
N TYR A 79 -6.89 0.98 -19.80
CA TYR A 79 -7.53 1.62 -20.96
C TYR A 79 -6.86 1.27 -22.28
N SER A 80 -5.56 0.95 -22.28
CA SER A 80 -4.77 0.73 -23.50
C SER A 80 -4.73 -0.73 -23.94
N TYR A 81 -4.92 -1.68 -23.03
CA TYR A 81 -4.76 -3.10 -23.30
C TYR A 81 -5.93 -3.94 -22.77
N PRO A 82 -6.31 -5.03 -23.50
CA PRO A 82 -7.28 -5.98 -23.01
C PRO A 82 -6.75 -6.68 -21.74
N THR A 83 -7.65 -7.00 -20.84
CA THR A 83 -7.30 -7.67 -19.57
C THR A 83 -6.68 -9.04 -19.85
N THR A 84 -5.46 -9.26 -19.32
CA THR A 84 -4.80 -10.56 -19.38
C THR A 84 -5.61 -11.58 -18.58
N LYS A 85 -5.99 -12.68 -19.23
CA LYS A 85 -6.79 -13.74 -18.59
C LYS A 85 -5.86 -14.77 -17.92
N PHE A 86 -6.22 -15.22 -16.74
CA PHE A 86 -5.55 -16.34 -16.08
C PHE A 86 -5.99 -17.65 -16.74
N THR A 87 -5.08 -18.35 -17.44
CA THR A 87 -5.38 -19.51 -18.28
C THR A 87 -5.14 -20.85 -17.60
N HIS A 88 -4.39 -20.88 -16.49
CA HIS A 88 -4.10 -22.12 -15.77
C HIS A 88 -5.34 -22.63 -15.02
N GLU A 89 -5.47 -23.98 -14.95
CA GLU A 89 -6.56 -24.65 -14.25
C GLU A 89 -6.09 -25.24 -12.90
N GLY A 90 -7.06 -25.73 -12.12
CA GLY A 90 -6.81 -26.33 -10.82
C GLY A 90 -6.70 -25.31 -9.68
N TRP A 91 -5.95 -25.69 -8.63
CA TRP A 91 -5.83 -24.91 -7.39
C TRP A 91 -5.24 -23.48 -7.58
N PRO A 92 -4.29 -23.22 -8.52
CA PRO A 92 -3.78 -21.87 -8.69
C PRO A 92 -4.85 -20.88 -9.14
N LYS A 93 -5.77 -21.35 -10.00
CA LYS A 93 -6.92 -20.54 -10.47
C LYS A 93 -7.82 -20.14 -9.31
N ILE A 94 -8.10 -21.08 -8.40
CA ILE A 94 -8.95 -20.82 -7.24
C ILE A 94 -8.32 -19.76 -6.33
N ILE A 95 -7.03 -19.90 -6.01
CA ILE A 95 -6.30 -18.92 -5.16
C ILE A 95 -6.26 -17.54 -5.84
N TYR A 96 -5.94 -17.50 -7.14
CA TYR A 96 -5.92 -16.26 -7.90
C TYR A 96 -7.27 -15.53 -7.83
N PHE A 97 -8.38 -16.23 -8.06
CA PHE A 97 -9.69 -15.59 -8.00
C PHE A 97 -10.12 -15.18 -6.59
N ILE A 98 -9.75 -15.92 -5.56
CA ILE A 98 -9.99 -15.50 -4.17
C ILE A 98 -9.27 -14.20 -3.87
N ILE A 99 -7.98 -14.11 -4.22
CA ILE A 99 -7.17 -12.89 -4.04
C ILE A 99 -7.76 -11.74 -4.85
N LEU A 100 -8.08 -11.96 -6.12
CA LEU A 100 -8.61 -10.92 -7.01
C LEU A 100 -9.98 -10.42 -6.53
N PHE A 101 -10.86 -11.32 -6.11
CA PHE A 101 -12.21 -11.00 -5.64
C PHE A 101 -12.19 -10.17 -4.36
N THR A 102 -11.24 -10.41 -3.45
CA THR A 102 -11.07 -9.61 -2.24
C THR A 102 -10.29 -8.33 -2.50
N HIS A 103 -9.31 -8.37 -3.41
CA HIS A 103 -8.46 -7.23 -3.75
C HIS A 103 -9.25 -6.07 -4.38
N ILE A 104 -10.08 -6.35 -5.40
CA ILE A 104 -10.76 -5.29 -6.16
C ILE A 104 -11.69 -4.44 -5.29
N PRO A 105 -12.61 -5.00 -4.48
CA PRO A 105 -13.48 -4.19 -3.62
C PRO A 105 -12.68 -3.39 -2.57
N LEU A 106 -11.64 -4.01 -1.99
CA LEU A 106 -10.80 -3.33 -1.01
C LEU A 106 -9.92 -2.24 -1.65
N ALA A 107 -9.48 -2.40 -2.89
CA ALA A 107 -8.79 -1.36 -3.64
C ALA A 107 -9.69 -0.14 -3.86
N ILE A 108 -10.94 -0.35 -4.27
CA ILE A 108 -11.93 0.72 -4.41
C ILE A 108 -12.20 1.39 -3.06
N LEU A 109 -12.38 0.63 -1.99
CA LEU A 109 -12.63 1.13 -0.65
C LEU A 109 -11.41 1.88 -0.07
N SER A 110 -10.19 1.48 -0.45
CA SER A 110 -8.96 2.10 0.07
C SER A 110 -8.86 3.58 -0.28
N LEU A 111 -9.31 4.02 -1.46
CA LEU A 111 -9.22 5.40 -1.91
C LEU A 111 -9.97 6.38 -0.98
N PRO A 112 -11.27 6.22 -0.71
CA PRO A 112 -11.96 7.10 0.22
C PRO A 112 -11.40 6.99 1.66
N LEU A 113 -10.98 5.80 2.11
CA LEU A 113 -10.37 5.64 3.43
C LEU A 113 -9.06 6.42 3.57
N ILE A 114 -8.22 6.40 2.54
CA ILE A 114 -6.97 7.18 2.50
C ILE A 114 -7.29 8.68 2.59
N ILE A 115 -8.23 9.17 1.79
CA ILE A 115 -8.65 10.58 1.80
C ILE A 115 -9.15 11.00 3.20
N LEU A 116 -10.04 10.19 3.79
CA LEU A 116 -10.58 10.43 5.14
C LEU A 116 -9.48 10.39 6.22
N THR A 117 -8.38 9.71 5.98
CA THR A 117 -7.24 9.65 6.91
C THR A 117 -6.29 10.82 6.72
N VAL A 118 -6.02 11.20 5.48
CA VAL A 118 -5.05 12.26 5.12
C VAL A 118 -5.58 13.66 5.47
N ILE A 119 -6.85 13.95 5.19
CA ILE A 119 -7.46 15.26 5.48
C ILE A 119 -7.30 15.66 6.96
N PRO A 120 -7.65 14.82 7.96
CA PRO A 120 -7.40 15.16 9.36
C PRO A 120 -5.93 15.33 9.72
N ALA A 121 -5.02 14.58 9.08
CA ALA A 121 -3.58 14.74 9.30
C ALA A 121 -3.10 16.14 8.86
N ILE A 122 -3.46 16.56 7.65
CA ILE A 122 -3.15 17.91 7.12
C ILE A 122 -3.74 19.00 8.04
N ARG A 123 -4.96 18.80 8.53
CA ARG A 123 -5.64 19.73 9.44
C ARG A 123 -5.16 19.63 10.89
N ARG A 124 -4.09 18.89 11.17
CA ARG A 124 -3.52 18.66 12.52
C ARG A 124 -4.53 18.08 13.54
N LYS A 125 -5.62 17.47 13.08
CA LYS A 125 -6.61 16.80 13.92
C LYS A 125 -6.21 15.33 14.15
N PHE A 126 -5.13 15.11 14.90
CA PHE A 126 -4.48 13.81 15.03
C PHE A 126 -5.36 12.72 15.64
N GLU A 127 -6.32 13.06 16.53
CA GLU A 127 -7.24 12.07 17.07
C GLU A 127 -8.17 11.49 16.01
N LYS A 128 -8.67 12.34 15.09
CA LYS A 128 -9.45 11.88 13.94
C LYS A 128 -8.60 11.08 12.96
N HIS A 129 -7.36 11.55 12.71
CA HIS A 129 -6.41 10.80 11.89
C HIS A 129 -6.17 9.39 12.45
N LYS A 130 -5.85 9.23 13.73
CA LYS A 130 -5.64 7.92 14.38
C LYS A 130 -6.85 7.00 14.26
N ARG A 131 -8.06 7.56 14.39
CA ARG A 131 -9.32 6.80 14.29
C ARG A 131 -9.50 6.19 12.89
N PHE A 132 -9.30 6.97 11.83
CA PHE A 132 -9.41 6.48 10.46
C PHE A 132 -8.21 5.60 10.07
N ALA A 133 -7.00 5.97 10.46
CA ALA A 133 -5.79 5.21 10.16
C ALA A 133 -5.84 3.75 10.65
N ARG A 134 -6.58 3.47 11.72
CA ARG A 134 -6.78 2.11 12.25
C ARG A 134 -7.41 1.17 11.21
N TRP A 135 -8.32 1.68 10.38
CA TRP A 135 -8.99 0.92 9.33
C TRP A 135 -8.26 1.04 8.00
N THR A 136 -7.77 2.24 7.68
CA THR A 136 -7.07 2.51 6.42
C THR A 136 -5.79 1.71 6.28
N TYR A 137 -4.99 1.62 7.36
CA TYR A 137 -3.71 0.93 7.32
C TYR A 137 -3.81 -0.55 6.90
N PRO A 138 -4.62 -1.41 7.54
CA PRO A 138 -4.69 -2.81 7.15
C PRO A 138 -5.27 -2.99 5.73
N VAL A 139 -6.24 -2.18 5.34
CA VAL A 139 -6.82 -2.23 3.99
C VAL A 139 -5.79 -1.82 2.95
N TRP A 140 -5.11 -0.70 3.15
CA TRP A 140 -4.09 -0.21 2.21
C TRP A 140 -2.92 -1.18 2.09
N LEU A 141 -2.41 -1.71 3.21
CA LEU A 141 -1.36 -2.71 3.22
C LEU A 141 -1.78 -3.98 2.46
N TYR A 142 -2.97 -4.48 2.75
CA TYR A 142 -3.52 -5.66 2.08
C TYR A 142 -3.59 -5.46 0.56
N VAL A 143 -4.13 -4.34 0.10
CA VAL A 143 -4.25 -4.00 -1.33
C VAL A 143 -2.86 -3.92 -1.97
N SER A 144 -1.90 -3.26 -1.34
CA SER A 144 -0.54 -3.14 -1.87
C SER A 144 0.16 -4.50 -1.99
N VAL A 145 0.05 -5.37 -0.97
CA VAL A 145 0.65 -6.71 -1.01
C VAL A 145 -0.04 -7.61 -2.03
N THR A 146 -1.38 -7.64 -2.02
CA THR A 146 -2.12 -8.50 -2.96
C THR A 146 -1.99 -8.04 -4.40
N GLY A 147 -1.80 -6.75 -4.66
CA GLY A 147 -1.47 -6.23 -6.00
C GLY A 147 -0.16 -6.81 -6.54
N VAL A 148 0.88 -6.94 -5.70
CA VAL A 148 2.12 -7.63 -6.08
C VAL A 148 1.87 -9.12 -6.31
N LEU A 149 1.09 -9.79 -5.45
CA LEU A 149 0.78 -11.21 -5.60
C LEU A 149 0.00 -11.51 -6.88
N VAL A 150 -0.98 -10.69 -7.23
CA VAL A 150 -1.74 -10.80 -8.49
C VAL A 150 -0.80 -10.72 -9.69
N TYR A 151 0.15 -9.77 -9.68
CA TYR A 151 1.15 -9.66 -10.73
C TYR A 151 2.04 -10.91 -10.80
N LEU A 152 2.58 -11.37 -9.67
CA LEU A 152 3.45 -12.56 -9.64
C LEU A 152 2.73 -13.81 -10.15
N MET A 153 1.47 -13.98 -9.77
CA MET A 153 0.67 -15.11 -10.24
C MET A 153 0.39 -15.05 -11.75
N LEU A 154 0.13 -13.85 -12.28
CA LEU A 154 -0.30 -13.69 -13.67
C LEU A 154 0.87 -13.67 -14.67
N TYR A 155 2.03 -13.14 -14.27
CA TYR A 155 3.14 -12.90 -15.19
C TYR A 155 4.43 -13.68 -14.87
N VAL A 156 4.60 -14.16 -13.63
CA VAL A 156 5.84 -14.81 -13.19
C VAL A 156 5.65 -16.30 -12.93
N TRP A 157 4.68 -16.65 -12.08
CA TRP A 157 4.49 -18.04 -11.66
C TRP A 157 3.64 -18.86 -12.63
N PHE A 158 2.64 -18.22 -13.22
CA PHE A 158 1.69 -18.88 -14.12
C PHE A 158 1.46 -18.00 -15.36
N PRO A 159 2.51 -17.73 -16.17
CA PRO A 159 2.36 -16.94 -17.38
C PRO A 159 1.41 -17.66 -18.36
N ALA A 160 0.56 -16.88 -19.04
CA ALA A 160 -0.33 -17.43 -20.05
C ALA A 160 0.49 -18.12 -21.14
N THR A 161 0.32 -19.42 -21.30
CA THR A 161 0.93 -20.19 -22.39
C THR A 161 0.28 -19.76 -23.71
N GLY A 162 0.95 -18.89 -24.50
CA GLY A 162 0.47 -18.56 -25.83
C GLY A 162 0.45 -17.09 -26.24
N THR A 163 1.20 -16.20 -25.61
CA THR A 163 1.46 -14.85 -26.14
C THR A 163 2.95 -14.68 -26.43
N GLN A 164 3.40 -15.26 -27.55
CA GLN A 164 4.51 -14.73 -28.33
C GLN A 164 3.94 -13.88 -29.46
#